data_b68d3915cdbfba998d47330f2b3af8a5
#
_entry.id   b68d3915cdbfba998d47330f2b3af8a5
#
_cell.length_a   1.000
_cell.length_b   1.000
_cell.length_c   1.000
_cell.angle_alpha   90.00
_cell.angle_beta   90.00
_cell.angle_gamma   90.00
#
_symmetry.space_group_name_H-M   'P 1'
#
loop_
_entity.id
_entity.type
_entity.pdbx_description
1 polymer ?
#
loop_
_entity_poly.entity_id
_entity_poly.type
_entity_poly.pdbx_seq_one_letter_code
_entity_poly.pdbx_strand_id
1 'polypeptide(L)'
;MRFIHISDVHLGMEPDYGMTWSGARKEEIEHCLLRIIEYANTHKIDFIFISGDLFDGRPDMDRLESVDELFMKLHHTCVLYIAGSSDYMDQASALNSYEFKSEVHVLGSPVDKKGAFSCERQDYADLNTDCLYFPEYDLDVYGVSCFKKTANVDPLEDIKVWNRNRANVLLAYGGSGKNRPLDFAALKRSDFDYIALGMRHRYDVICRDKIIYPGSPEPLDESATGRHGFVLGYIENGRTGTEFVPFSDREYKTIEYPVHRFSTNDEVKDDLKRMLSKEGSSNIYTIRLVRLDGCEENYELSEALKDFNILRIEGEEFVRTDYDRYMKANTYNGFGRLLEAMNSANPLESDGVKLAVDMVIEESGINYSHNARMSDRQYDDSNNMVRARLMARKDNLENSHVMKDYKAAEEDYRVNPDVLDKLNNAWTEERKAVLAYKTAAHAVEQIEKNHRRKWIRVGVRTALIPLIIVCVVCIIYMPVAYMRMTKGAVSGAAGVIPFVGFMISALCFAIGYGISRYRDVRRKKQTGKSPLNQEIDNARVLLDMWNKKVDELRKLRNEYQEMDRKRRNASDVYSESRQRAETCAGEIKRIDIAIKTLNEYKQIQ
;
A
#
# COMPACT_ATOMS: atom_id res chain seq x y z
N MET A 1 15.49 6.76 -12.35
CA MET A 1 14.54 7.79 -11.89
C MET A 1 13.41 7.18 -11.11
N ARG A 2 12.80 7.94 -10.18
CA ARG A 2 11.60 7.57 -9.40
C ARG A 2 10.48 8.54 -9.72
N PHE A 3 9.26 8.06 -9.81
CA PHE A 3 8.12 8.91 -10.14
C PHE A 3 6.88 8.58 -9.32
N ILE A 4 6.02 9.57 -9.15
CA ILE A 4 4.64 9.43 -8.72
C ILE A 4 3.76 9.66 -9.95
N HIS A 5 2.74 8.82 -10.14
CA HIS A 5 1.72 9.02 -11.15
C HIS A 5 0.36 9.19 -10.48
N ILE A 6 -0.28 10.32 -10.74
CA ILE A 6 -1.64 10.67 -10.32
C ILE A 6 -2.48 11.08 -11.54
N SER A 7 -3.79 10.98 -11.41
CA SER A 7 -4.76 11.54 -12.36
C SER A 7 -6.08 11.82 -11.66
N ASP A 8 -6.98 12.49 -12.34
CA ASP A 8 -8.37 12.67 -11.88
C ASP A 8 -8.45 13.21 -10.44
N VAL A 9 -7.64 14.23 -10.13
CA VAL A 9 -7.58 14.87 -8.80
C VAL A 9 -8.82 15.69 -8.54
N HIS A 10 -9.35 16.36 -9.59
CA HIS A 10 -10.54 17.21 -9.55
C HIS A 10 -10.51 18.27 -8.45
N LEU A 11 -9.42 19.04 -8.38
CA LEU A 11 -9.30 20.16 -7.44
C LEU A 11 -10.49 21.11 -7.57
N GLY A 12 -11.11 21.39 -6.44
CA GLY A 12 -12.29 22.24 -6.34
C GLY A 12 -13.62 21.52 -6.46
N MET A 13 -13.63 20.22 -6.75
CA MET A 13 -14.83 19.39 -6.67
C MET A 13 -15.35 19.35 -5.24
N GLU A 14 -16.65 19.32 -5.11
CA GLU A 14 -17.37 19.16 -3.84
C GLU A 14 -18.21 17.87 -3.90
N PRO A 15 -17.61 16.70 -3.61
CA PRO A 15 -18.32 15.44 -3.61
C PRO A 15 -19.49 15.42 -2.63
N ASP A 16 -20.55 14.66 -2.95
CA ASP A 16 -21.74 14.48 -2.10
C ASP A 16 -22.44 15.80 -1.76
N TYR A 17 -22.55 16.71 -2.73
CA TYR A 17 -23.16 18.02 -2.52
C TYR A 17 -24.49 17.96 -1.74
N GLY A 18 -24.59 18.75 -0.68
CA GLY A 18 -25.73 18.78 0.23
C GLY A 18 -25.62 17.86 1.44
N MET A 19 -24.62 17.00 1.52
CA MET A 19 -24.33 16.22 2.73
C MET A 19 -23.48 17.04 3.73
N THR A 20 -23.58 16.71 5.01
CA THR A 20 -22.87 17.44 6.08
C THR A 20 -21.36 17.44 5.96
N TRP A 21 -20.80 16.43 5.29
CA TRP A 21 -19.35 16.28 5.07
C TRP A 21 -18.86 16.82 3.72
N SER A 22 -19.76 17.27 2.83
CA SER A 22 -19.41 17.69 1.47
C SER A 22 -18.35 18.79 1.43
N GLY A 23 -18.47 19.82 2.27
CA GLY A 23 -17.47 20.88 2.37
C GLY A 23 -16.10 20.37 2.79
N ALA A 24 -16.05 19.44 3.77
CA ALA A 24 -14.80 18.80 4.19
C ALA A 24 -14.16 17.98 3.06
N ARG A 25 -14.95 17.35 2.18
CA ARG A 25 -14.43 16.58 1.03
C ARG A 25 -13.61 17.43 0.07
N LYS A 26 -14.06 18.67 -0.19
CA LYS A 26 -13.30 19.60 -1.03
C LYS A 26 -11.94 19.92 -0.43
N GLU A 27 -11.88 20.20 0.88
CA GLU A 27 -10.63 20.47 1.58
C GLU A 27 -9.72 19.23 1.61
N GLU A 28 -10.28 18.02 1.75
CA GLU A 28 -9.53 16.76 1.73
C GLU A 28 -8.86 16.50 0.38
N ILE A 29 -9.55 16.79 -0.74
CA ILE A 29 -8.96 16.68 -2.09
C ILE A 29 -7.74 17.62 -2.23
N GLU A 30 -7.86 18.87 -1.79
CA GLU A 30 -6.75 19.83 -1.82
C GLU A 30 -5.61 19.42 -0.89
N HIS A 31 -5.94 18.94 0.32
CA HIS A 31 -4.98 18.46 1.30
C HIS A 31 -4.27 17.19 0.84
N CYS A 32 -4.96 16.31 0.12
CA CYS A 32 -4.36 15.09 -0.44
C CYS A 32 -3.23 15.43 -1.43
N LEU A 33 -3.42 16.44 -2.30
CA LEU A 33 -2.35 16.91 -3.19
C LEU A 33 -1.15 17.45 -2.40
N LEU A 34 -1.40 18.22 -1.34
CA LEU A 34 -0.33 18.71 -0.48
C LEU A 34 0.45 17.56 0.16
N ARG A 35 -0.23 16.55 0.70
CA ARG A 35 0.42 15.35 1.27
C ARG A 35 1.24 14.57 0.22
N ILE A 36 0.78 14.53 -1.04
CA ILE A 36 1.55 13.91 -2.15
C ILE A 36 2.83 14.71 -2.42
N ILE A 37 2.79 16.04 -2.38
CA ILE A 37 3.96 16.92 -2.50
C ILE A 37 4.95 16.67 -1.34
N GLU A 38 4.48 16.57 -0.12
CA GLU A 38 5.29 16.24 1.06
C GLU A 38 5.91 14.84 0.96
N TYR A 39 5.14 13.88 0.46
CA TYR A 39 5.64 12.53 0.18
C TYR A 39 6.76 12.55 -0.87
N ALA A 40 6.57 13.32 -1.95
CA ALA A 40 7.57 13.45 -3.01
C ALA A 40 8.89 14.03 -2.48
N ASN A 41 8.83 15.09 -1.66
CA ASN A 41 10.01 15.69 -1.00
C ASN A 41 10.72 14.69 -0.08
N THR A 42 9.96 14.02 0.78
CA THR A 42 10.50 13.06 1.78
C THR A 42 11.18 11.87 1.11
N HIS A 43 10.62 11.38 0.00
CA HIS A 43 11.11 10.19 -0.70
C HIS A 43 12.02 10.52 -1.88
N LYS A 44 12.34 11.80 -2.10
CA LYS A 44 13.20 12.30 -3.19
C LYS A 44 12.73 11.77 -4.55
N ILE A 45 11.49 12.06 -4.86
CA ILE A 45 10.87 11.70 -6.15
C ILE A 45 11.38 12.66 -7.22
N ASP A 46 11.77 12.12 -8.37
CA ASP A 46 12.28 12.91 -9.48
C ASP A 46 11.15 13.57 -10.28
N PHE A 47 10.03 12.84 -10.49
CA PHE A 47 8.92 13.30 -11.32
C PHE A 47 7.55 13.02 -10.68
N ILE A 48 6.61 13.96 -10.88
CA ILE A 48 5.17 13.71 -10.70
C ILE A 48 4.52 13.78 -12.08
N PHE A 49 3.92 12.68 -12.52
CA PHE A 49 3.14 12.60 -13.74
C PHE A 49 1.67 12.82 -13.40
N ILE A 50 1.05 13.83 -14.02
CA ILE A 50 -0.37 14.15 -13.86
C ILE A 50 -1.06 13.89 -15.20
N SER A 51 -1.75 12.77 -15.31
CA SER A 51 -2.35 12.34 -16.56
C SER A 51 -3.81 12.76 -16.70
N GLY A 52 -4.09 14.05 -16.50
CA GLY A 52 -5.37 14.70 -16.76
C GLY A 52 -6.25 14.91 -15.55
N ASP A 53 -7.24 15.76 -15.74
CA ASP A 53 -8.28 16.13 -14.77
C ASP A 53 -7.71 16.52 -13.38
N LEU A 54 -6.67 17.39 -13.40
CA LEU A 54 -6.15 18.00 -12.18
C LEU A 54 -7.20 18.91 -11.55
N PHE A 55 -7.98 19.62 -12.37
CA PHE A 55 -9.02 20.54 -11.93
C PHE A 55 -10.42 20.01 -12.27
N ASP A 56 -11.38 20.30 -11.39
CA ASP A 56 -12.80 20.07 -11.65
C ASP A 56 -13.38 21.20 -12.52
N GLY A 57 -13.15 21.07 -13.84
CA GLY A 57 -13.44 22.10 -14.84
C GLY A 57 -12.22 22.93 -15.20
N ARG A 58 -12.37 23.83 -16.19
CA ARG A 58 -11.28 24.68 -16.66
C ARG A 58 -10.85 25.67 -15.56
N PRO A 59 -9.58 25.68 -15.17
CA PRO A 59 -9.08 26.60 -14.17
C PRO A 59 -9.03 28.05 -14.72
N ASP A 60 -9.31 29.01 -13.86
CA ASP A 60 -8.98 30.40 -14.06
C ASP A 60 -7.54 30.72 -13.57
N MET A 61 -7.10 31.98 -13.73
CA MET A 61 -5.75 32.38 -13.35
C MET A 61 -5.50 32.26 -11.85
N ASP A 62 -6.49 32.56 -11.02
CA ASP A 62 -6.36 32.52 -9.55
C ASP A 62 -6.16 31.09 -9.05
N ARG A 63 -6.88 30.14 -9.66
CA ARG A 63 -6.72 28.72 -9.37
C ARG A 63 -5.37 28.17 -9.80
N LEU A 64 -4.88 28.60 -10.97
CA LEU A 64 -3.56 28.21 -11.44
C LEU A 64 -2.47 28.77 -10.52
N GLU A 65 -2.60 30.00 -10.06
CA GLU A 65 -1.67 30.59 -9.11
C GLU A 65 -1.67 29.85 -7.77
N SER A 66 -2.85 29.50 -7.23
CA SER A 66 -2.96 28.75 -5.98
C SER A 66 -2.30 27.38 -6.06
N VAL A 67 -2.45 26.68 -7.19
CA VAL A 67 -1.83 25.36 -7.40
C VAL A 67 -0.33 25.48 -7.65
N ASP A 68 0.11 26.52 -8.36
CA ASP A 68 1.53 26.82 -8.55
C ASP A 68 2.24 27.06 -7.21
N GLU A 69 1.59 27.79 -6.28
CA GLU A 69 2.09 27.96 -4.91
C GLU A 69 2.24 26.64 -4.14
N LEU A 70 1.36 25.67 -4.40
CA LEU A 70 1.53 24.31 -3.84
C LEU A 70 2.74 23.62 -4.45
N PHE A 71 2.90 23.65 -5.77
CA PHE A 71 4.03 23.01 -6.44
C PHE A 71 5.37 23.69 -6.17
N MET A 72 5.40 24.98 -5.84
CA MET A 72 6.62 25.66 -5.35
C MET A 72 7.17 25.05 -4.05
N LYS A 73 6.40 24.27 -3.31
CA LYS A 73 6.87 23.51 -2.15
C LYS A 73 7.69 22.27 -2.51
N LEU A 74 7.72 21.87 -3.77
CA LEU A 74 8.58 20.79 -4.25
C LEU A 74 10.04 21.25 -4.27
N HIS A 75 10.97 20.39 -3.84
CA HIS A 75 12.39 20.74 -3.72
C HIS A 75 13.22 20.33 -4.94
N HIS A 76 12.94 19.15 -5.51
CA HIS A 76 13.73 18.54 -6.59
C HIS A 76 12.85 17.82 -7.62
N THR A 77 11.55 17.89 -7.48
CA THR A 77 10.60 17.13 -8.28
C THR A 77 10.07 17.98 -9.43
N CYS A 78 10.21 17.49 -10.65
CA CYS A 78 9.60 18.09 -11.84
C CYS A 78 8.18 17.53 -12.03
N VAL A 79 7.21 18.40 -12.30
CA VAL A 79 5.82 18.02 -12.56
C VAL A 79 5.54 18.05 -14.05
N LEU A 80 5.07 16.93 -14.60
CA LEU A 80 4.65 16.80 -15.99
C LEU A 80 3.14 16.59 -16.04
N TYR A 81 2.43 17.52 -16.63
CA TYR A 81 0.99 17.59 -16.61
C TYR A 81 0.40 17.63 -18.01
N ILE A 82 -0.62 16.82 -18.26
CA ILE A 82 -1.51 16.92 -19.41
C ILE A 82 -2.92 17.26 -18.94
N ALA A 83 -3.64 18.06 -19.72
CA ALA A 83 -5.05 18.33 -19.46
C ALA A 83 -5.93 17.13 -19.85
N GLY A 84 -6.92 16.82 -19.02
CA GLY A 84 -7.92 15.78 -19.27
C GLY A 84 -9.22 16.33 -19.86
N SER A 85 -10.35 15.67 -19.57
CA SER A 85 -11.65 16.05 -20.10
C SER A 85 -12.35 17.16 -19.33
N SER A 86 -12.02 17.36 -18.07
CA SER A 86 -12.60 18.42 -17.23
C SER A 86 -11.85 19.74 -17.41
N ASP A 87 -10.54 19.69 -17.41
CA ASP A 87 -9.64 20.84 -17.51
C ASP A 87 -9.05 21.05 -18.91
N TYR A 88 -9.78 20.62 -19.96
CA TYR A 88 -9.33 20.63 -21.34
C TYR A 88 -8.85 22.01 -21.84
N MET A 89 -7.86 22.00 -22.73
CA MET A 89 -7.14 23.19 -23.21
C MET A 89 -7.70 23.68 -24.56
N ASP A 90 -8.91 24.26 -24.58
CA ASP A 90 -9.36 24.97 -25.78
C ASP A 90 -8.66 26.34 -25.92
N GLN A 91 -8.97 27.09 -26.97
CA GLN A 91 -8.35 28.41 -27.24
C GLN A 91 -8.52 29.41 -26.08
N ALA A 92 -9.54 29.26 -25.25
CA ALA A 92 -9.85 30.16 -24.15
C ALA A 92 -9.30 29.67 -22.79
N SER A 93 -8.60 28.53 -22.76
CA SER A 93 -8.06 27.99 -21.53
C SER A 93 -6.92 28.86 -20.98
N ALA A 94 -7.00 29.20 -19.70
CA ALA A 94 -5.94 29.95 -18.99
C ALA A 94 -4.61 29.18 -18.97
N LEU A 95 -4.65 27.84 -19.03
CA LEU A 95 -3.46 26.98 -19.12
C LEU A 95 -2.57 27.31 -20.34
N ASN A 96 -3.13 27.87 -21.41
CA ASN A 96 -2.36 28.25 -22.60
C ASN A 96 -1.42 29.42 -22.37
N SER A 97 -1.75 30.31 -21.43
CA SER A 97 -1.04 31.57 -21.18
C SER A 97 -0.41 31.67 -19.81
N TYR A 98 -0.73 30.75 -18.90
CA TYR A 98 -0.15 30.74 -17.58
C TYR A 98 1.29 30.22 -17.62
N GLU A 99 2.22 30.97 -17.03
CA GLU A 99 3.61 30.57 -16.86
C GLU A 99 3.82 30.15 -15.39
N PHE A 100 4.01 28.85 -15.16
CA PHE A 100 4.28 28.33 -13.82
C PHE A 100 5.62 28.87 -13.31
N LYS A 101 5.63 29.34 -12.07
CA LYS A 101 6.83 29.74 -11.33
C LYS A 101 7.58 28.53 -10.78
N SER A 102 6.84 27.44 -10.53
CA SER A 102 7.33 26.13 -10.13
C SER A 102 7.80 25.31 -11.33
N GLU A 103 8.44 24.17 -11.10
CA GLU A 103 8.95 23.29 -12.16
C GLU A 103 7.83 22.39 -12.71
N VAL A 104 6.80 23.02 -13.28
CA VAL A 104 5.64 22.37 -13.91
C VAL A 104 5.69 22.58 -15.42
N HIS A 105 5.61 21.49 -16.16
CA HIS A 105 5.52 21.49 -17.63
C HIS A 105 4.16 20.95 -18.07
N VAL A 106 3.38 21.79 -18.73
CA VAL A 106 2.11 21.39 -19.37
C VAL A 106 2.42 20.89 -20.79
N LEU A 107 2.14 19.63 -21.03
CA LEU A 107 2.43 18.95 -22.29
C LEU A 107 1.21 18.94 -23.22
N GLY A 108 1.45 18.92 -24.53
CA GLY A 108 0.40 18.87 -25.53
C GLY A 108 -0.39 20.19 -25.63
N SER A 109 0.24 21.34 -25.39
CA SER A 109 -0.40 22.65 -25.54
C SER A 109 -0.49 23.05 -27.01
N PRO A 110 -1.63 23.66 -27.45
CA PRO A 110 -1.78 24.14 -28.83
C PRO A 110 -0.95 25.41 -29.09
N VAL A 111 -0.42 26.05 -28.06
CA VAL A 111 0.32 27.30 -28.14
C VAL A 111 1.81 27.01 -28.05
N ASP A 112 2.55 27.45 -29.09
CA ASP A 112 4.00 27.35 -29.10
C ASP A 112 4.59 28.25 -28.00
N LYS A 113 4.84 27.69 -26.84
CA LYS A 113 5.54 28.36 -25.75
C LYS A 113 7.03 28.31 -26.07
N LYS A 114 7.62 29.42 -26.52
CA LYS A 114 9.08 29.61 -26.56
C LYS A 114 9.61 29.67 -25.13
N GLY A 115 9.64 28.55 -24.45
CA GLY A 115 10.12 28.44 -23.06
C GLY A 115 11.46 27.73 -23.03
N ALA A 116 12.39 28.36 -22.38
CA ALA A 116 13.76 27.97 -22.17
C ALA A 116 13.88 26.61 -21.48
N PHE A 117 14.09 25.56 -22.22
CA PHE A 117 14.67 24.32 -21.73
C PHE A 117 15.57 23.69 -22.78
N SER A 118 16.60 23.00 -22.34
CA SER A 118 17.52 22.21 -23.15
C SER A 118 16.86 20.94 -23.73
N CYS A 119 15.55 20.93 -23.98
CA CYS A 119 14.83 19.83 -24.56
C CYS A 119 14.46 20.16 -26.02
N GLU A 120 14.72 19.21 -26.92
CA GLU A 120 14.24 19.28 -28.28
C GLU A 120 12.75 18.98 -28.26
N ARG A 121 11.93 19.98 -28.52
CA ARG A 121 10.48 19.85 -28.69
C ARG A 121 10.19 19.32 -30.07
N GLN A 122 9.41 18.26 -30.14
CA GLN A 122 8.90 17.73 -31.40
C GLN A 122 7.39 17.85 -31.43
N ASP A 123 6.91 18.71 -32.35
CA ASP A 123 5.49 18.87 -32.59
C ASP A 123 5.01 17.79 -33.57
N TYR A 124 4.12 16.93 -33.13
CA TYR A 124 3.28 16.15 -34.03
C TYR A 124 2.06 17.02 -34.32
N ALA A 125 2.13 17.78 -35.43
CA ALA A 125 1.20 18.85 -35.78
C ALA A 125 -0.29 18.43 -35.75
N ASP A 126 -0.59 17.16 -36.00
CA ASP A 126 -1.94 16.64 -36.04
C ASP A 126 -2.46 16.07 -34.69
N LEU A 127 -1.58 15.79 -33.73
CA LEU A 127 -1.94 15.09 -32.49
C LEU A 127 -1.75 15.92 -31.23
N ASN A 128 -1.28 17.17 -31.33
CA ASN A 128 -1.00 18.03 -30.18
C ASN A 128 -0.13 17.34 -29.11
N THR A 129 0.84 16.58 -29.54
CA THR A 129 1.75 15.81 -28.70
C THR A 129 3.05 16.58 -28.53
N ASP A 130 3.46 16.80 -27.31
CA ASP A 130 4.79 17.33 -26.97
C ASP A 130 5.69 16.20 -26.48
N CYS A 131 6.98 16.32 -26.78
CA CYS A 131 8.01 15.46 -26.20
C CYS A 131 9.07 16.33 -25.52
N LEU A 132 9.34 16.05 -24.25
CA LEU A 132 10.40 16.69 -23.47
C LEU A 132 11.51 15.68 -23.17
N TYR A 133 12.75 16.07 -23.45
CA TYR A 133 13.93 15.28 -23.14
C TYR A 133 14.60 15.76 -21.86
N PHE A 134 14.85 14.83 -20.92
CA PHE A 134 15.55 15.05 -19.67
C PHE A 134 16.92 14.37 -19.71
N PRO A 135 18.00 15.12 -20.00
CA PRO A 135 19.34 14.55 -20.19
C PRO A 135 19.89 13.80 -18.98
N GLU A 136 19.57 14.28 -17.77
CA GLU A 136 20.07 13.68 -16.52
C GLU A 136 19.57 12.24 -16.30
N TYR A 137 18.42 11.91 -16.90
CA TYR A 137 17.78 10.59 -16.75
C TYR A 137 17.78 9.79 -18.05
N ASP A 138 18.31 10.36 -19.14
CA ASP A 138 18.18 9.84 -20.51
C ASP A 138 16.74 9.43 -20.83
N LEU A 139 15.81 10.37 -20.58
CA LEU A 139 14.37 10.16 -20.57
C LEU A 139 13.68 11.09 -21.56
N ASP A 140 12.84 10.51 -22.44
CA ASP A 140 11.87 11.23 -23.26
C ASP A 140 10.46 11.08 -22.66
N VAL A 141 9.77 12.20 -22.37
CA VAL A 141 8.40 12.19 -21.87
C VAL A 141 7.46 12.84 -22.88
N TYR A 142 6.47 12.08 -23.30
CA TYR A 142 5.46 12.45 -24.27
C TYR A 142 4.16 12.79 -23.56
N GLY A 143 3.46 13.81 -24.02
CA GLY A 143 2.18 14.22 -23.44
C GLY A 143 1.15 14.56 -24.51
N VAL A 144 -0.09 14.11 -24.29
CA VAL A 144 -1.23 14.38 -25.17
C VAL A 144 -2.37 14.95 -24.35
N SER A 145 -2.53 16.28 -24.37
CA SER A 145 -3.62 16.98 -23.68
C SER A 145 -4.93 16.93 -24.43
N CYS A 146 -6.02 17.09 -23.69
CA CYS A 146 -7.36 17.19 -24.24
C CYS A 146 -7.69 18.62 -24.66
N PHE A 147 -8.20 18.82 -25.89
CA PHE A 147 -8.66 20.12 -26.41
C PHE A 147 -10.16 20.32 -26.35
N LYS A 148 -10.89 19.26 -26.11
CA LYS A 148 -12.36 19.25 -26.04
C LYS A 148 -12.78 18.30 -24.94
N LYS A 149 -13.90 18.56 -24.33
CA LYS A 149 -14.49 17.69 -23.31
C LYS A 149 -14.71 16.26 -23.81
N THR A 150 -15.09 16.10 -25.08
CA THR A 150 -15.35 14.79 -25.70
C THR A 150 -14.61 14.65 -27.04
N ALA A 151 -14.13 13.46 -27.33
CA ALA A 151 -13.55 13.10 -28.61
C ALA A 151 -13.87 11.63 -28.93
N ASN A 152 -14.11 11.33 -30.22
CA ASN A 152 -14.48 9.98 -30.68
C ASN A 152 -13.36 9.30 -31.48
N VAL A 153 -12.15 9.83 -31.41
CA VAL A 153 -10.97 9.35 -32.13
C VAL A 153 -9.90 9.00 -31.12
N ASP A 154 -9.14 7.94 -31.39
CA ASP A 154 -7.96 7.59 -30.61
C ASP A 154 -6.88 8.67 -30.82
N PRO A 155 -6.49 9.42 -29.79
CA PRO A 155 -5.46 10.45 -29.92
C PRO A 155 -4.05 9.87 -30.06
N LEU A 156 -3.88 8.56 -29.92
CA LEU A 156 -2.59 7.87 -29.88
C LEU A 156 -2.37 6.94 -31.08
N GLU A 157 -3.26 6.95 -32.11
CA GLU A 157 -3.25 5.98 -33.22
C GLU A 157 -1.88 5.87 -33.90
N ASP A 158 -1.16 6.98 -34.08
CA ASP A 158 0.14 7.03 -34.77
C ASP A 158 1.32 7.38 -33.87
N ILE A 159 1.15 7.40 -32.54
CA ILE A 159 2.21 7.82 -31.64
C ILE A 159 3.36 6.81 -31.59
N LYS A 160 4.60 7.28 -31.72
CA LYS A 160 5.80 6.46 -31.72
C LYS A 160 6.88 7.12 -30.86
N VAL A 161 7.73 6.30 -30.24
CA VAL A 161 8.90 6.82 -29.53
C VAL A 161 9.91 7.39 -30.52
N TRP A 162 10.47 8.53 -30.17
CA TRP A 162 11.50 9.20 -30.96
C TRP A 162 12.83 8.46 -30.91
N ASN A 163 13.25 8.09 -29.72
CA ASN A 163 14.52 7.40 -29.51
C ASN A 163 14.35 6.15 -28.62
N ARG A 164 14.43 4.98 -29.23
CA ARG A 164 14.30 3.69 -28.53
C ARG A 164 15.43 3.36 -27.57
N ASN A 165 16.54 4.08 -27.61
CA ASN A 165 17.67 3.85 -26.72
C ASN A 165 17.52 4.59 -25.38
N ARG A 166 16.51 5.45 -25.26
CA ARG A 166 16.17 6.20 -24.05
C ARG A 166 15.02 5.56 -23.32
N ALA A 167 14.85 5.91 -22.07
CA ALA A 167 13.59 5.66 -21.37
C ALA A 167 12.47 6.52 -21.99
N ASN A 168 11.30 5.95 -22.25
CA ASN A 168 10.20 6.61 -22.93
C ASN A 168 8.93 6.51 -22.10
N VAL A 169 8.39 7.63 -21.66
CA VAL A 169 7.16 7.73 -20.88
C VAL A 169 6.10 8.48 -21.66
N LEU A 170 4.88 7.98 -21.67
CA LEU A 170 3.72 8.62 -22.31
C LEU A 170 2.69 8.99 -21.24
N LEU A 171 2.27 10.25 -21.21
CA LEU A 171 1.10 10.70 -20.46
C LEU A 171 -0.07 10.85 -21.45
N ALA A 172 -1.18 10.17 -21.17
CA ALA A 172 -2.36 10.21 -22.01
C ALA A 172 -3.66 10.09 -21.22
N TYR A 173 -4.75 10.60 -21.79
CA TYR A 173 -6.07 10.59 -21.19
C TYR A 173 -7.09 9.93 -22.12
N GLY A 174 -7.67 8.81 -21.69
CA GLY A 174 -8.64 8.04 -22.49
C GLY A 174 -8.87 6.63 -21.95
N GLY A 175 -9.71 5.85 -22.63
CA GLY A 175 -10.09 4.52 -22.18
C GLY A 175 -10.71 3.63 -23.26
N SER A 176 -11.38 2.55 -22.86
CA SER A 176 -12.03 1.58 -23.76
C SER A 176 -13.42 2.02 -24.25
N GLY A 177 -13.91 3.18 -23.78
CA GLY A 177 -15.25 3.68 -24.13
C GLY A 177 -15.34 4.34 -25.50
N LYS A 178 -16.54 4.84 -25.85
CA LYS A 178 -16.74 5.62 -27.09
C LYS A 178 -16.12 7.01 -27.02
N ASN A 179 -15.98 7.55 -25.81
CA ASN A 179 -15.32 8.83 -25.57
C ASN A 179 -13.84 8.56 -25.33
N ARG A 180 -12.97 9.16 -26.15
CA ARG A 180 -11.50 9.00 -26.14
C ARG A 180 -11.06 7.53 -26.14
N PRO A 181 -11.44 6.78 -27.18
CA PRO A 181 -11.04 5.38 -27.30
C PRO A 181 -9.52 5.26 -27.40
N LEU A 182 -8.93 4.25 -26.72
CA LEU A 182 -7.53 3.91 -26.83
C LEU A 182 -7.38 2.46 -27.30
N ASP A 183 -6.50 2.22 -28.29
CA ASP A 183 -6.13 0.86 -28.67
C ASP A 183 -5.07 0.29 -27.72
N PHE A 184 -5.53 -0.36 -26.64
CA PHE A 184 -4.64 -1.01 -25.68
C PHE A 184 -3.78 -2.12 -26.29
N ALA A 185 -4.21 -2.74 -27.40
CA ALA A 185 -3.40 -3.76 -28.06
C ALA A 185 -2.21 -3.14 -28.77
N ALA A 186 -2.38 -1.97 -29.39
CA ALA A 186 -1.29 -1.19 -29.98
C ALA A 186 -0.36 -0.65 -28.88
N LEU A 187 -0.91 -0.07 -27.82
CA LEU A 187 -0.13 0.46 -26.68
C LEU A 187 0.71 -0.61 -25.97
N LYS A 188 0.19 -1.82 -25.80
CA LYS A 188 0.97 -2.95 -25.23
C LYS A 188 2.19 -3.29 -26.09
N ARG A 189 2.08 -3.17 -27.41
CA ARG A 189 3.16 -3.46 -28.36
C ARG A 189 4.09 -2.27 -28.63
N SER A 190 3.74 -1.08 -28.15
CA SER A 190 4.55 0.13 -28.33
C SER A 190 5.90 0.04 -27.59
N ASP A 191 6.84 0.88 -28.02
CA ASP A 191 8.18 0.96 -27.43
C ASP A 191 8.25 1.88 -26.19
N PHE A 192 7.11 2.31 -25.63
CA PHE A 192 7.07 3.04 -24.37
C PHE A 192 7.39 2.12 -23.19
N ASP A 193 8.23 2.59 -22.27
CA ASP A 193 8.58 1.90 -21.03
C ASP A 193 7.46 2.03 -19.99
N TYR A 194 6.78 3.21 -19.96
CA TYR A 194 5.65 3.46 -19.11
C TYR A 194 4.61 4.35 -19.79
N ILE A 195 3.35 4.01 -19.62
CA ILE A 195 2.20 4.78 -20.15
C ILE A 195 1.31 5.14 -18.97
N ALA A 196 1.35 6.41 -18.60
CA ALA A 196 0.58 7.00 -17.51
C ALA A 196 -0.80 7.43 -18.03
N LEU A 197 -1.85 6.69 -17.68
CA LEU A 197 -3.21 6.95 -18.15
C LEU A 197 -4.08 7.63 -17.10
N GLY A 198 -4.93 8.57 -17.51
CA GLY A 198 -6.04 9.13 -16.74
C GLY A 198 -7.39 8.83 -17.36
N MET A 199 -8.49 9.22 -16.71
CA MET A 199 -9.90 9.04 -17.06
C MET A 199 -10.64 8.03 -16.16
N ARG A 200 -9.96 7.12 -15.53
CA ARG A 200 -10.59 6.14 -14.62
C ARG A 200 -10.32 6.55 -13.19
N HIS A 201 -11.38 6.85 -12.45
CA HIS A 201 -11.27 7.25 -11.04
C HIS A 201 -10.86 6.09 -10.12
N ARG A 202 -10.67 4.87 -10.65
CA ARG A 202 -10.24 3.67 -9.90
C ARG A 202 -8.91 3.19 -10.43
N TYR A 203 -8.05 2.70 -9.52
CA TYR A 203 -6.82 2.03 -9.89
C TYR A 203 -7.09 0.83 -10.80
N ASP A 204 -6.44 0.79 -11.95
CA ASP A 204 -6.58 -0.30 -12.90
C ASP A 204 -5.27 -0.55 -13.67
N VAL A 205 -4.92 -1.81 -13.84
CA VAL A 205 -3.69 -2.26 -14.51
C VAL A 205 -4.02 -2.92 -15.84
N ILE A 206 -3.80 -2.20 -16.93
CA ILE A 206 -3.99 -2.73 -18.30
C ILE A 206 -2.82 -3.61 -18.75
N CYS A 207 -1.60 -3.24 -18.33
CA CYS A 207 -0.39 -4.02 -18.51
C CYS A 207 0.55 -3.73 -17.34
N ARG A 208 0.90 -4.78 -16.60
CA ARG A 208 1.73 -4.67 -15.41
C ARG A 208 3.02 -3.91 -15.70
N ASP A 209 3.37 -2.98 -14.84
CA ASP A 209 4.56 -2.12 -14.88
C ASP A 209 4.69 -1.28 -16.16
N LYS A 210 3.68 -1.25 -17.03
CA LYS A 210 3.72 -0.54 -18.30
C LYS A 210 2.52 0.39 -18.55
N ILE A 211 1.27 -0.07 -18.35
CA ILE A 211 0.06 0.72 -18.69
C ILE A 211 -0.87 0.70 -17.50
N ILE A 212 -1.00 1.83 -16.82
CA ILE A 212 -1.68 1.92 -15.54
C ILE A 212 -2.54 3.17 -15.46
N TYR A 213 -3.73 3.02 -14.88
CA TYR A 213 -4.55 4.10 -14.33
C TYR A 213 -4.31 4.18 -12.82
N PRO A 214 -3.87 5.29 -12.26
CA PRO A 214 -3.67 5.43 -10.82
C PRO A 214 -5.00 5.53 -10.06
N GLY A 215 -6.08 5.93 -10.75
CA GLY A 215 -7.31 6.38 -10.14
C GLY A 215 -7.20 7.80 -9.60
N SER A 216 -8.29 8.32 -9.04
CA SER A 216 -8.25 9.57 -8.29
C SER A 216 -7.56 9.36 -6.94
N PRO A 217 -6.75 10.31 -6.45
CA PRO A 217 -6.08 10.18 -5.14
C PRO A 217 -7.06 10.13 -3.95
N GLU A 218 -8.18 10.86 -4.05
CA GLU A 218 -9.34 10.75 -3.17
C GLU A 218 -10.54 10.23 -3.97
N PRO A 219 -11.44 9.42 -3.38
CA PRO A 219 -12.65 8.98 -4.07
C PRO A 219 -13.58 10.16 -4.35
N LEU A 220 -14.12 10.26 -5.56
CA LEU A 220 -14.88 11.41 -6.01
C LEU A 220 -16.41 11.22 -5.92
N ASP A 221 -16.86 9.99 -5.96
CA ASP A 221 -18.27 9.61 -5.87
C ASP A 221 -18.43 8.16 -5.36
N GLU A 222 -19.66 7.74 -5.13
CA GLU A 222 -19.99 6.41 -4.61
C GLU A 222 -19.61 5.24 -5.54
N SER A 223 -19.46 5.50 -6.83
CA SER A 223 -19.03 4.47 -7.80
C SER A 223 -17.53 4.17 -7.67
N ALA A 224 -16.76 5.10 -7.09
CA ALA A 224 -15.34 5.00 -6.83
C ALA A 224 -15.06 4.22 -5.53
N THR A 225 -15.51 2.96 -5.48
CA THR A 225 -15.28 2.07 -4.34
C THR A 225 -13.87 1.51 -4.30
N GLY A 226 -13.37 1.21 -3.10
CA GLY A 226 -12.05 0.64 -2.87
C GLY A 226 -11.01 1.68 -2.50
N ARG A 227 -9.74 1.27 -2.50
CA ARG A 227 -8.63 2.12 -2.08
C ARG A 227 -8.27 3.12 -3.16
N HIS A 228 -8.07 4.36 -2.75
CA HIS A 228 -7.60 5.48 -3.56
C HIS A 228 -6.20 5.90 -3.15
N GLY A 229 -5.46 6.54 -4.07
CA GLY A 229 -4.08 6.92 -3.83
C GLY A 229 -3.34 7.25 -5.12
N PHE A 230 -2.11 6.82 -5.22
CA PHE A 230 -1.25 7.08 -6.37
C PHE A 230 -0.40 5.86 -6.73
N VAL A 231 0.18 5.88 -7.92
CA VAL A 231 1.19 4.89 -8.33
C VAL A 231 2.57 5.46 -8.07
N LEU A 232 3.37 4.74 -7.29
CA LEU A 232 4.79 4.96 -7.13
C LEU A 232 5.53 4.07 -8.13
N GLY A 233 6.43 4.66 -8.91
CA GLY A 233 7.17 3.90 -9.90
C GLY A 233 8.65 4.27 -9.97
N TYR A 234 9.39 3.42 -10.65
CA TYR A 234 10.79 3.69 -11.02
C TYR A 234 11.09 3.15 -12.42
N ILE A 235 12.01 3.81 -13.12
CA ILE A 235 12.62 3.30 -14.35
C ILE A 235 14.13 3.30 -14.14
N GLU A 236 14.73 2.11 -14.20
CA GLU A 236 16.16 1.91 -13.99
C GLU A 236 16.68 0.78 -14.88
N ASN A 237 17.77 1.03 -15.62
CA ASN A 237 18.40 0.04 -16.49
C ASN A 237 17.43 -0.65 -17.47
N GLY A 238 16.51 0.12 -18.07
CA GLY A 238 15.50 -0.38 -19.01
C GLY A 238 14.42 -1.26 -18.36
N ARG A 239 14.26 -1.18 -17.04
CA ARG A 239 13.19 -1.87 -16.30
C ARG A 239 12.30 -0.88 -15.58
N THR A 240 11.01 -1.03 -15.75
CA THR A 240 10.00 -0.30 -15.01
C THR A 240 9.44 -1.18 -13.91
N GLY A 241 9.25 -0.63 -12.72
CA GLY A 241 8.52 -1.27 -11.64
C GLY A 241 7.55 -0.27 -11.02
N THR A 242 6.36 -0.76 -10.64
CA THR A 242 5.28 0.08 -10.11
C THR A 242 4.63 -0.55 -8.90
N GLU A 243 4.17 0.29 -7.98
CA GLU A 243 3.42 -0.07 -6.79
C GLU A 243 2.28 0.92 -6.58
N PHE A 244 1.09 0.43 -6.24
CA PHE A 244 -0.01 1.29 -5.82
C PHE A 244 0.13 1.62 -4.34
N VAL A 245 0.14 2.90 -4.01
CA VAL A 245 0.21 3.41 -2.64
C VAL A 245 -1.17 3.94 -2.24
N PRO A 246 -1.91 3.22 -1.37
CA PRO A 246 -3.16 3.74 -0.81
C PRO A 246 -2.88 5.01 -0.01
N PHE A 247 -3.64 6.07 -0.27
CA PHE A 247 -3.30 7.39 0.28
C PHE A 247 -4.50 8.26 0.66
N SER A 248 -5.72 7.87 0.27
CA SER A 248 -6.95 8.60 0.57
C SER A 248 -7.26 8.63 2.07
N ASP A 249 -7.92 9.69 2.50
CA ASP A 249 -8.40 9.84 3.88
C ASP A 249 -9.72 9.09 4.11
N ARG A 250 -10.48 8.80 3.03
CA ARG A 250 -11.79 8.12 3.10
C ARG A 250 -11.94 7.08 2.00
N GLU A 251 -12.90 6.21 2.20
CA GLU A 251 -13.38 5.25 1.21
C GLU A 251 -14.91 5.28 1.17
N TYR A 252 -15.50 5.10 -0.03
CA TYR A 252 -16.92 4.74 -0.14
C TYR A 252 -17.06 3.24 0.04
N LYS A 253 -17.91 2.84 0.99
CA LYS A 253 -18.13 1.42 1.33
C LYS A 253 -19.62 1.08 1.30
N THR A 254 -19.93 -0.06 0.70
CA THR A 254 -21.28 -0.63 0.79
C THR A 254 -21.27 -1.71 1.86
N ILE A 255 -22.13 -1.57 2.85
CA ILE A 255 -22.36 -2.56 3.90
C ILE A 255 -23.67 -3.28 3.59
N GLU A 256 -23.61 -4.55 3.25
CA GLU A 256 -24.77 -5.41 3.13
C GLU A 256 -25.08 -6.03 4.50
N TYR A 257 -26.27 -5.75 5.01
CA TYR A 257 -26.70 -6.25 6.31
C TYR A 257 -28.00 -7.08 6.15
N PRO A 258 -27.97 -8.38 6.46
CA PRO A 258 -29.17 -9.21 6.39
C PRO A 258 -30.10 -8.92 7.55
N VAL A 259 -31.38 -8.67 7.26
CA VAL A 259 -32.45 -8.49 8.24
C VAL A 259 -33.49 -9.58 8.11
N HIS A 260 -33.88 -10.15 9.23
CA HIS A 260 -34.88 -11.22 9.33
C HIS A 260 -36.13 -10.71 10.01
N ARG A 261 -37.26 -11.40 9.84
CA ARG A 261 -38.54 -11.06 10.52
C ARG A 261 -38.45 -11.01 12.05
N PHE A 262 -37.37 -11.55 12.64
CA PHE A 262 -37.13 -11.52 14.09
C PHE A 262 -36.07 -10.52 14.50
N SER A 263 -35.43 -9.83 13.56
CA SER A 263 -34.42 -8.81 13.85
C SER A 263 -35.10 -7.62 14.50
N THR A 264 -34.71 -7.29 15.71
CA THR A 264 -35.23 -6.10 16.41
C THR A 264 -34.50 -4.85 15.94
N ASN A 265 -35.15 -3.71 16.06
CA ASN A 265 -34.57 -2.41 15.68
C ASN A 265 -33.27 -2.12 16.44
N ASP A 266 -33.22 -2.48 17.73
CA ASP A 266 -32.03 -2.23 18.56
C ASP A 266 -30.87 -3.15 18.18
N GLU A 267 -31.11 -4.43 17.90
CA GLU A 267 -30.07 -5.34 17.39
C GLU A 267 -29.46 -4.84 16.09
N VAL A 268 -30.30 -4.44 15.10
CA VAL A 268 -29.81 -3.94 13.81
C VAL A 268 -29.00 -2.66 13.99
N LYS A 269 -29.44 -1.74 14.87
CA LYS A 269 -28.72 -0.51 15.19
C LYS A 269 -27.35 -0.79 15.82
N ASP A 270 -27.29 -1.67 16.81
CA ASP A 270 -26.07 -1.97 17.55
C ASP A 270 -25.07 -2.73 16.69
N ASP A 271 -25.54 -3.65 15.86
CA ASP A 271 -24.70 -4.40 14.94
C ASP A 271 -24.10 -3.50 13.86
N LEU A 272 -24.93 -2.66 13.23
CA LEU A 272 -24.45 -1.69 12.25
C LEU A 272 -23.45 -0.73 12.87
N LYS A 273 -23.71 -0.17 14.07
CA LYS A 273 -22.72 0.68 14.76
C LYS A 273 -21.39 -0.02 14.97
N ARG A 274 -21.41 -1.29 15.39
CA ARG A 274 -20.18 -2.08 15.58
C ARG A 274 -19.44 -2.30 14.27
N MET A 275 -20.16 -2.62 13.19
CA MET A 275 -19.57 -2.82 11.87
C MET A 275 -18.94 -1.52 11.34
N LEU A 276 -19.69 -0.41 11.36
CA LEU A 276 -19.21 0.89 10.89
C LEU A 276 -18.02 1.40 11.69
N SER A 277 -18.05 1.22 13.03
CA SER A 277 -16.89 1.59 13.89
C SER A 277 -15.64 0.78 13.58
N LYS A 278 -15.79 -0.49 13.24
CA LYS A 278 -14.67 -1.35 12.86
C LYS A 278 -14.08 -0.97 11.50
N GLU A 279 -14.94 -0.60 10.56
CA GLU A 279 -14.54 -0.19 9.20
C GLU A 279 -13.95 1.22 9.13
N GLY A 280 -14.19 2.06 10.14
CA GLY A 280 -13.66 3.42 10.28
C GLY A 280 -14.73 4.50 10.15
N SER A 281 -14.84 5.35 11.15
CA SER A 281 -15.89 6.40 11.22
C SER A 281 -15.76 7.51 10.17
N SER A 282 -14.57 7.69 9.57
CA SER A 282 -14.33 8.68 8.53
C SER A 282 -14.86 8.28 7.15
N ASN A 283 -15.07 6.99 6.90
CA ASN A 283 -15.55 6.48 5.62
C ASN A 283 -17.01 6.91 5.34
N ILE A 284 -17.42 6.83 4.07
CA ILE A 284 -18.77 7.14 3.60
C ILE A 284 -19.47 5.84 3.25
N TYR A 285 -20.67 5.64 3.80
CA TYR A 285 -21.33 4.36 3.75
C TYR A 285 -22.67 4.40 3.00
N THR A 286 -22.85 3.43 2.12
CA THR A 286 -24.16 2.99 1.64
C THR A 286 -24.52 1.72 2.40
N ILE A 287 -25.64 1.74 3.14
CA ILE A 287 -26.12 0.56 3.87
C ILE A 287 -27.21 -0.09 3.03
N ARG A 288 -27.03 -1.35 2.68
CA ARG A 288 -28.02 -2.15 1.97
C ARG A 288 -28.61 -3.19 2.93
N LEU A 289 -29.87 -3.00 3.30
CA LEU A 289 -30.60 -3.96 4.11
C LEU A 289 -31.11 -5.09 3.19
N VAL A 290 -30.54 -6.26 3.30
CA VAL A 290 -30.97 -7.44 2.58
C VAL A 290 -32.08 -8.10 3.38
N ARG A 291 -33.33 -7.91 2.98
CA ARG A 291 -34.51 -8.44 3.69
C ARG A 291 -34.67 -9.92 3.39
N LEU A 292 -34.53 -10.75 4.40
CA LEU A 292 -34.74 -12.19 4.34
C LEU A 292 -36.13 -12.54 4.89
N ASP A 293 -36.73 -13.62 4.37
CA ASP A 293 -37.98 -14.20 4.87
C ASP A 293 -39.19 -13.24 4.92
N GLY A 294 -39.28 -12.31 3.96
CA GLY A 294 -40.41 -11.39 3.89
C GLY A 294 -40.49 -10.42 5.06
N CYS A 295 -39.36 -10.00 5.59
CA CYS A 295 -39.30 -8.96 6.61
C CYS A 295 -39.87 -7.66 6.07
N GLU A 296 -40.99 -7.20 6.64
CA GLU A 296 -41.71 -5.95 6.27
C GLU A 296 -41.36 -4.79 7.22
N GLU A 297 -40.58 -5.02 8.28
CA GLU A 297 -40.27 -4.02 9.26
C GLU A 297 -39.42 -2.88 8.68
N ASN A 298 -39.81 -1.64 8.98
CA ASN A 298 -39.03 -0.46 8.70
C ASN A 298 -38.11 -0.18 9.89
N TYR A 299 -36.80 -0.12 9.62
CA TYR A 299 -35.80 0.19 10.62
C TYR A 299 -35.53 1.69 10.64
N GLU A 300 -35.68 2.31 11.81
CA GLU A 300 -35.36 3.72 12.01
C GLU A 300 -33.87 3.88 12.34
N LEU A 301 -33.04 3.91 11.31
CA LEU A 301 -31.58 3.87 11.45
C LEU A 301 -30.93 5.27 11.40
N SER A 302 -31.58 6.26 10.77
CA SER A 302 -30.97 7.56 10.48
C SER A 302 -30.47 8.28 11.73
N GLU A 303 -31.31 8.36 12.79
CA GLU A 303 -30.88 9.01 14.05
C GLU A 303 -29.86 8.18 14.82
N ALA A 304 -29.96 6.84 14.74
CA ALA A 304 -29.03 5.95 15.44
C ALA A 304 -27.63 5.98 14.84
N LEU A 305 -27.49 6.24 13.54
CA LEU A 305 -26.26 6.21 12.79
C LEU A 305 -25.74 7.62 12.42
N LYS A 306 -26.26 8.67 13.02
CA LYS A 306 -25.91 10.07 12.73
C LYS A 306 -24.44 10.44 12.94
N ASP A 307 -23.72 9.66 13.75
CA ASP A 307 -22.30 9.86 14.00
C ASP A 307 -21.41 9.29 12.89
N PHE A 308 -22.00 8.66 11.88
CA PHE A 308 -21.33 8.12 10.70
C PHE A 308 -21.78 8.84 9.44
N ASN A 309 -20.93 8.85 8.42
CA ASN A 309 -21.26 9.46 7.14
C ASN A 309 -22.10 8.47 6.31
N ILE A 310 -23.40 8.46 6.51
CA ILE A 310 -24.32 7.59 5.79
C ILE A 310 -24.85 8.31 4.56
N LEU A 311 -24.39 7.89 3.38
CA LEU A 311 -24.85 8.46 2.10
C LEU A 311 -26.31 8.09 1.83
N ARG A 312 -26.65 6.81 2.00
CA ARG A 312 -28.03 6.32 1.91
C ARG A 312 -28.19 4.95 2.56
N ILE A 313 -29.45 4.65 2.85
CA ILE A 313 -29.89 3.33 3.33
C ILE A 313 -30.84 2.78 2.28
N GLU A 314 -30.48 1.65 1.68
CA GLU A 314 -31.27 0.95 0.66
C GLU A 314 -31.92 -0.28 1.28
N GLY A 315 -33.18 -0.54 0.95
CA GLY A 315 -33.85 -1.81 1.22
C GLY A 315 -34.16 -2.50 -0.11
N GLU A 316 -33.78 -3.74 -0.27
CA GLU A 316 -34.27 -4.54 -1.39
C GLU A 316 -35.71 -4.98 -1.07
N GLU A 317 -36.66 -4.60 -1.92
CA GLU A 317 -38.01 -5.15 -1.86
C GLU A 317 -37.98 -6.55 -2.47
N PHE A 318 -38.18 -7.57 -1.62
CA PHE A 318 -38.49 -8.91 -2.12
C PHE A 318 -39.92 -8.96 -2.65
N VAL A 319 -40.10 -9.43 -3.88
CA VAL A 319 -41.42 -9.76 -4.40
C VAL A 319 -41.94 -10.94 -3.58
N ARG A 320 -42.89 -10.66 -2.69
CA ARG A 320 -43.51 -11.69 -1.85
C ARG A 320 -44.42 -12.58 -2.70
N THR A 321 -44.11 -13.88 -2.75
CA THR A 321 -45.00 -14.87 -3.35
C THR A 321 -46.24 -15.01 -2.46
N ASP A 322 -47.44 -14.78 -3.03
CA ASP A 322 -48.72 -14.95 -2.30
C ASP A 322 -49.07 -16.45 -2.15
N TYR A 323 -48.39 -17.11 -1.21
CA TYR A 323 -48.58 -18.51 -0.94
C TYR A 323 -50.01 -18.84 -0.48
N ASP A 324 -50.67 -17.93 0.21
CA ASP A 324 -52.05 -18.13 0.68
C ASP A 324 -53.03 -18.28 -0.49
N ARG A 325 -52.81 -17.52 -1.55
CA ARG A 325 -53.63 -17.64 -2.76
C ARG A 325 -53.37 -18.94 -3.50
N TYR A 326 -52.11 -19.34 -3.62
CA TYR A 326 -51.77 -20.65 -4.19
C TYR A 326 -52.33 -21.79 -3.35
N MET A 327 -52.27 -21.71 -2.03
CA MET A 327 -52.83 -22.72 -1.12
C MET A 327 -54.35 -22.84 -1.27
N LYS A 328 -55.09 -21.73 -1.29
CA LYS A 328 -56.54 -21.73 -1.51
C LYS A 328 -56.94 -22.34 -2.87
N ALA A 329 -56.15 -22.07 -3.92
CA ALA A 329 -56.41 -22.62 -5.26
C ALA A 329 -56.09 -24.11 -5.41
N ASN A 330 -55.25 -24.66 -4.54
CA ASN A 330 -54.66 -26.00 -4.66
C ASN A 330 -54.96 -26.93 -3.46
N THR A 331 -55.93 -26.63 -2.63
CA THR A 331 -56.24 -27.34 -1.35
C THR A 331 -56.34 -28.86 -1.45
N TYR A 332 -56.69 -29.39 -2.62
CA TYR A 332 -56.97 -30.81 -2.78
C TYR A 332 -56.04 -31.53 -3.79
N ASN A 333 -54.92 -30.99 -4.17
CA ASN A 333 -53.99 -31.57 -5.11
C ASN A 333 -52.56 -31.76 -4.52
N GLY A 334 -51.68 -32.35 -5.30
CA GLY A 334 -50.29 -32.61 -4.87
C GLY A 334 -49.52 -31.37 -4.52
N PHE A 335 -49.72 -30.30 -5.25
CA PHE A 335 -49.10 -28.98 -4.98
C PHE A 335 -49.59 -28.35 -3.68
N GLY A 336 -50.89 -28.46 -3.37
CA GLY A 336 -51.45 -27.97 -2.09
C GLY A 336 -50.79 -28.64 -0.88
N ARG A 337 -50.52 -29.95 -0.95
CA ARG A 337 -49.80 -30.66 0.11
C ARG A 337 -48.37 -30.17 0.29
N LEU A 338 -47.68 -29.82 -0.80
CA LEU A 338 -46.35 -29.24 -0.74
C LEU A 338 -46.41 -27.85 -0.07
N LEU A 339 -47.42 -27.04 -0.36
CA LEU A 339 -47.66 -25.73 0.28
C LEU A 339 -48.00 -25.87 1.78
N GLU A 340 -48.76 -26.90 2.17
CA GLU A 340 -49.02 -27.20 3.60
C GLU A 340 -47.74 -27.58 4.34
N ALA A 341 -46.83 -28.33 3.67
CA ALA A 341 -45.53 -28.67 4.23
C ALA A 341 -44.70 -27.42 4.56
N MET A 342 -44.81 -26.38 3.76
CA MET A 342 -44.12 -25.13 4.02
C MET A 342 -44.60 -24.46 5.34
N ASN A 343 -45.89 -24.51 5.61
CA ASN A 343 -46.46 -23.94 6.85
C ASN A 343 -46.18 -24.79 8.10
N SER A 344 -45.99 -26.09 7.93
CA SER A 344 -45.71 -27.04 9.02
C SER A 344 -44.22 -27.35 9.19
N ALA A 345 -43.35 -26.79 8.35
CA ALA A 345 -41.92 -27.07 8.38
C ALA A 345 -41.25 -26.57 9.68
N ASN A 346 -40.29 -27.33 10.19
CA ASN A 346 -39.42 -26.88 11.26
C ASN A 346 -38.65 -25.64 10.79
N PRO A 347 -38.43 -24.61 11.64
CA PRO A 347 -37.65 -23.42 11.29
C PRO A 347 -36.28 -23.71 10.65
N LEU A 348 -35.62 -24.82 11.01
CA LEU A 348 -34.34 -25.25 10.42
C LEU A 348 -34.47 -25.84 9.00
N GLU A 349 -35.67 -26.20 8.58
CA GLU A 349 -35.95 -26.81 7.26
C GLU A 349 -36.76 -25.86 6.35
N SER A 350 -37.33 -24.78 6.93
CA SER A 350 -38.28 -23.89 6.22
C SER A 350 -37.72 -23.33 4.93
N ASP A 351 -36.46 -22.91 4.91
CA ASP A 351 -35.81 -22.37 3.73
C ASP A 351 -35.65 -23.34 2.58
N GLY A 352 -35.38 -24.63 2.89
CA GLY A 352 -35.30 -25.69 1.89
C GLY A 352 -36.67 -26.03 1.33
N VAL A 353 -37.69 -26.12 2.19
CA VAL A 353 -39.08 -26.37 1.78
C VAL A 353 -39.59 -25.21 0.91
N LYS A 354 -39.31 -23.97 1.29
CA LYS A 354 -39.66 -22.79 0.52
C LYS A 354 -38.98 -22.81 -0.85
N LEU A 355 -37.69 -23.12 -0.93
CA LEU A 355 -36.97 -23.28 -2.20
C LEU A 355 -37.67 -24.29 -3.12
N ALA A 356 -38.12 -25.45 -2.57
CA ALA A 356 -38.86 -26.45 -3.34
C ALA A 356 -40.15 -25.87 -3.92
N VAL A 357 -40.94 -25.17 -3.09
CA VAL A 357 -42.21 -24.55 -3.50
C VAL A 357 -41.98 -23.49 -4.60
N ASP A 358 -41.04 -22.58 -4.38
CA ASP A 358 -40.74 -21.48 -5.33
C ASP A 358 -40.30 -22.03 -6.69
N MET A 359 -39.43 -23.01 -6.70
CA MET A 359 -38.96 -23.61 -7.95
C MET A 359 -40.06 -24.40 -8.68
N VAL A 360 -40.99 -25.03 -7.96
CA VAL A 360 -42.14 -25.70 -8.59
C VAL A 360 -43.10 -24.68 -9.19
N ILE A 361 -43.32 -23.52 -8.52
CA ILE A 361 -44.11 -22.40 -9.08
C ILE A 361 -43.47 -21.91 -10.37
N GLU A 362 -42.14 -21.64 -10.34
CA GLU A 362 -41.41 -21.15 -11.51
C GLU A 362 -41.48 -22.15 -12.67
N GLU A 363 -41.18 -23.43 -12.44
CA GLU A 363 -41.12 -24.45 -13.48
C GLU A 363 -42.50 -24.75 -14.07
N SER A 364 -43.56 -24.72 -13.26
CA SER A 364 -44.91 -24.97 -13.73
C SER A 364 -45.49 -23.85 -14.59
N GLY A 365 -44.91 -22.63 -14.53
CA GLY A 365 -45.41 -21.46 -15.23
C GLY A 365 -46.76 -20.96 -14.73
N ILE A 366 -47.25 -21.41 -13.56
CA ILE A 366 -48.49 -20.86 -12.97
C ILE A 366 -48.25 -19.44 -12.49
N ASN A 367 -49.28 -18.60 -12.69
CA ASN A 367 -49.21 -17.21 -12.28
C ASN A 367 -50.47 -16.87 -11.44
N TYR A 368 -50.26 -16.40 -10.23
CA TYR A 368 -51.34 -16.09 -9.29
C TYR A 368 -52.33 -15.03 -9.82
N SER A 369 -51.91 -14.19 -10.76
CA SER A 369 -52.79 -13.18 -11.34
C SER A 369 -53.79 -13.75 -12.34
N HIS A 370 -53.48 -14.84 -13.02
CA HIS A 370 -54.29 -15.45 -14.07
C HIS A 370 -54.72 -16.87 -13.76
N ASN A 371 -53.80 -17.75 -13.30
CA ASN A 371 -54.08 -19.13 -13.00
C ASN A 371 -53.23 -19.65 -11.84
N ALA A 372 -53.74 -19.57 -10.63
CA ALA A 372 -53.04 -20.05 -9.42
C ALA A 372 -53.20 -21.55 -9.19
N ARG A 373 -54.10 -22.22 -9.94
CA ARG A 373 -54.36 -23.66 -9.79
C ARG A 373 -53.42 -24.49 -10.66
N MET A 374 -52.81 -25.50 -10.08
CA MET A 374 -51.93 -26.49 -10.74
C MET A 374 -52.67 -27.80 -10.86
N SER A 375 -52.67 -28.45 -12.02
CA SER A 375 -53.13 -29.84 -12.16
C SER A 375 -52.13 -30.81 -11.55
N ASP A 376 -52.60 -31.98 -11.10
CA ASP A 376 -51.73 -33.03 -10.55
C ASP A 376 -50.62 -33.44 -11.54
N ARG A 377 -50.96 -33.59 -12.81
CA ARG A 377 -49.99 -33.91 -13.87
C ARG A 377 -48.93 -32.81 -14.03
N GLN A 378 -49.35 -31.53 -14.03
CA GLN A 378 -48.46 -30.40 -14.13
C GLN A 378 -47.53 -30.31 -12.91
N TYR A 379 -48.05 -30.64 -11.73
CA TYR A 379 -47.25 -30.72 -10.51
C TYR A 379 -46.21 -31.85 -10.59
N ASP A 380 -46.57 -33.05 -11.01
CA ASP A 380 -45.65 -34.20 -11.12
C ASP A 380 -44.55 -33.92 -12.15
N ASP A 381 -44.90 -33.35 -13.30
CA ASP A 381 -43.93 -32.96 -14.33
C ASP A 381 -42.95 -31.90 -13.78
N SER A 382 -43.47 -30.84 -13.17
CA SER A 382 -42.65 -29.78 -12.57
C SER A 382 -41.79 -30.26 -11.41
N ASN A 383 -42.34 -31.10 -10.52
CA ASN A 383 -41.61 -31.73 -9.41
C ASN A 383 -40.40 -32.54 -9.91
N ASN A 384 -40.60 -33.39 -10.95
CA ASN A 384 -39.52 -34.17 -11.51
C ASN A 384 -38.42 -33.32 -12.15
N MET A 385 -38.79 -32.24 -12.88
CA MET A 385 -37.83 -31.34 -13.48
C MET A 385 -37.06 -30.53 -12.43
N VAL A 386 -37.74 -30.00 -11.42
CA VAL A 386 -37.11 -29.25 -10.32
C VAL A 386 -36.12 -30.12 -9.56
N ARG A 387 -36.48 -31.39 -9.26
CA ARG A 387 -35.57 -32.33 -8.60
C ARG A 387 -34.32 -32.58 -9.42
N ALA A 388 -34.46 -32.81 -10.73
CA ALA A 388 -33.30 -32.99 -11.61
C ALA A 388 -32.38 -31.75 -11.63
N ARG A 389 -32.97 -30.53 -11.70
CA ARG A 389 -32.22 -29.26 -11.61
C ARG A 389 -31.52 -29.11 -10.27
N LEU A 390 -32.18 -29.40 -9.16
CA LEU A 390 -31.59 -29.31 -7.83
C LEU A 390 -30.44 -30.30 -7.63
N MET A 391 -30.60 -31.55 -8.12
CA MET A 391 -29.52 -32.53 -8.08
C MET A 391 -28.29 -32.07 -8.88
N ALA A 392 -28.50 -31.59 -10.11
CA ALA A 392 -27.41 -31.05 -10.93
C ALA A 392 -26.73 -29.84 -10.29
N ARG A 393 -27.53 -28.94 -9.65
CA ARG A 393 -26.98 -27.77 -8.93
C ARG A 393 -26.17 -28.21 -7.71
N LYS A 394 -26.65 -29.20 -6.96
CA LYS A 394 -25.92 -29.80 -5.83
C LYS A 394 -24.57 -30.37 -6.28
N ASP A 395 -24.56 -31.20 -7.31
CA ASP A 395 -23.34 -31.81 -7.86
C ASP A 395 -22.33 -30.73 -8.32
N ASN A 396 -22.83 -29.67 -8.94
CA ASN A 396 -21.99 -28.52 -9.34
C ASN A 396 -21.39 -27.80 -8.15
N LEU A 397 -22.13 -27.59 -7.05
CA LEU A 397 -21.64 -26.95 -5.84
C LEU A 397 -20.62 -27.85 -5.11
N GLU A 398 -20.89 -29.14 -4.95
CA GLU A 398 -19.98 -30.11 -4.33
C GLU A 398 -18.65 -30.24 -5.08
N ASN A 399 -18.69 -30.16 -6.42
CA ASN A 399 -17.51 -30.20 -7.30
C ASN A 399 -16.95 -28.85 -7.66
N SER A 400 -17.46 -27.76 -7.07
CA SER A 400 -17.04 -26.39 -7.36
C SER A 400 -15.57 -26.15 -7.01
N HIS A 401 -14.97 -25.18 -7.67
CA HIS A 401 -13.63 -24.70 -7.32
C HIS A 401 -13.55 -24.25 -5.86
N VAL A 402 -14.61 -23.62 -5.32
CA VAL A 402 -14.69 -23.15 -3.93
C VAL A 402 -14.48 -24.30 -2.94
N MET A 403 -15.15 -25.45 -3.14
CA MET A 403 -15.00 -26.62 -2.26
C MET A 403 -13.64 -27.30 -2.43
N LYS A 404 -13.08 -27.30 -3.63
CA LYS A 404 -11.74 -27.82 -3.91
C LYS A 404 -10.66 -26.94 -3.30
N ASP A 405 -10.78 -25.63 -3.46
CA ASP A 405 -9.84 -24.63 -2.90
C ASP A 405 -9.86 -24.65 -1.38
N TYR A 406 -11.05 -24.83 -0.76
CA TYR A 406 -11.17 -24.99 0.68
C TYR A 406 -10.42 -26.24 1.20
N LYS A 407 -10.60 -27.40 0.53
CA LYS A 407 -9.91 -28.64 0.91
C LYS A 407 -8.39 -28.51 0.77
N ALA A 408 -7.91 -27.88 -0.31
CA ALA A 408 -6.50 -27.61 -0.52
C ALA A 408 -5.94 -26.65 0.54
N ALA A 409 -6.66 -25.57 0.84
CA ALA A 409 -6.27 -24.59 1.85
C ALA A 409 -6.29 -25.20 3.27
N GLU A 410 -7.20 -26.12 3.57
CA GLU A 410 -7.24 -26.86 4.84
C GLU A 410 -6.02 -27.77 5.00
N GLU A 411 -5.59 -28.42 3.93
CA GLU A 411 -4.41 -29.28 3.93
C GLU A 411 -3.13 -28.48 4.14
N ASP A 412 -2.99 -27.32 3.45
CA ASP A 412 -1.85 -26.41 3.61
C ASP A 412 -1.80 -25.79 5.01
N TYR A 413 -2.95 -25.45 5.61
CA TYR A 413 -3.04 -24.89 6.95
C TYR A 413 -2.58 -25.87 8.04
N ARG A 414 -2.81 -27.19 7.85
CA ARG A 414 -2.45 -28.24 8.82
C ARG A 414 -0.95 -28.52 8.91
N VAL A 415 -0.13 -28.08 7.94
CA VAL A 415 1.25 -28.56 7.75
C VAL A 415 2.26 -28.07 8.79
N ASN A 416 2.03 -27.02 9.60
CA ASN A 416 3.05 -26.54 10.55
C ASN A 416 2.51 -25.83 11.80
N PRO A 417 1.93 -26.53 12.80
CA PRO A 417 1.42 -25.89 14.02
C PRO A 417 2.52 -25.27 14.92
N ASP A 418 3.75 -25.84 14.89
CA ASP A 418 4.81 -25.49 15.86
C ASP A 418 5.76 -24.37 15.38
N VAL A 419 5.51 -23.76 14.23
CA VAL A 419 6.43 -22.76 13.63
C VAL A 419 6.57 -21.52 14.52
N LEU A 420 5.49 -21.10 15.16
CA LEU A 420 5.49 -19.91 16.04
C LEU A 420 6.39 -20.10 17.26
N ASP A 421 6.33 -21.28 17.88
CA ASP A 421 7.16 -21.62 19.04
C ASP A 421 8.63 -21.73 18.65
N LYS A 422 8.92 -22.33 17.50
CA LYS A 422 10.26 -22.42 16.95
C LYS A 422 10.83 -21.02 16.63
N LEU A 423 10.02 -20.14 16.06
CA LEU A 423 10.39 -18.75 15.79
C LEU A 423 10.67 -17.97 17.07
N ASN A 424 9.82 -18.07 18.08
CA ASN A 424 9.99 -17.41 19.38
C ASN A 424 11.26 -17.91 20.09
N ASN A 425 11.53 -19.21 20.03
CA ASN A 425 12.75 -19.79 20.59
C ASN A 425 13.99 -19.29 19.82
N ALA A 426 13.98 -19.25 18.50
CA ALA A 426 15.06 -18.72 17.69
C ALA A 426 15.35 -17.23 18.00
N TRP A 427 14.30 -16.40 18.16
CA TRP A 427 14.42 -15.01 18.61
C TRP A 427 15.10 -14.89 19.98
N THR A 428 14.69 -15.72 20.93
CA THR A 428 15.22 -15.69 22.28
C THR A 428 16.70 -16.07 22.31
N GLU A 429 17.08 -17.11 21.58
CA GLU A 429 18.47 -17.56 21.49
C GLU A 429 19.36 -16.57 20.72
N GLU A 430 18.87 -15.96 19.64
CA GLU A 430 19.58 -14.89 18.95
C GLU A 430 19.85 -13.70 19.88
N ARG A 431 18.84 -13.29 20.66
CA ARG A 431 18.96 -12.17 21.60
C ARG A 431 20.02 -12.44 22.68
N LYS A 432 20.08 -13.67 23.19
CA LYS A 432 21.13 -14.10 24.11
C LYS A 432 22.52 -14.06 23.47
N ALA A 433 22.64 -14.57 22.25
CA ALA A 433 23.89 -14.58 21.51
C ALA A 433 24.39 -13.16 21.17
N VAL A 434 23.50 -12.26 20.77
CA VAL A 434 23.83 -10.84 20.52
C VAL A 434 24.30 -10.13 21.80
N LEU A 435 23.68 -10.42 22.94
CA LEU A 435 24.12 -9.87 24.23
C LEU A 435 25.51 -10.38 24.59
N ALA A 436 25.79 -11.68 24.42
CA ALA A 436 27.09 -12.28 24.65
C ALA A 436 28.18 -11.71 23.72
N TYR A 437 27.85 -11.50 22.43
CA TYR A 437 28.70 -10.81 21.46
C TYR A 437 29.05 -9.39 21.90
N LYS A 438 28.04 -8.58 22.30
CA LYS A 438 28.26 -7.21 22.79
C LYS A 438 29.14 -7.19 24.04
N THR A 439 28.95 -8.13 24.96
CA THR A 439 29.78 -8.25 26.18
C THR A 439 31.22 -8.61 25.82
N ALA A 440 31.45 -9.55 24.90
CA ALA A 440 32.76 -9.92 24.42
C ALA A 440 33.44 -8.74 23.69
N ALA A 441 32.72 -8.01 22.84
CA ALA A 441 33.24 -6.84 22.14
C ALA A 441 33.68 -5.74 23.11
N HIS A 442 32.87 -5.44 24.14
CA HIS A 442 33.21 -4.49 25.17
C HIS A 442 34.44 -4.93 25.98
N ALA A 443 34.57 -6.23 26.28
CA ALA A 443 35.75 -6.76 26.96
C ALA A 443 37.03 -6.57 26.14
N VAL A 444 36.99 -6.83 24.83
CA VAL A 444 38.14 -6.58 23.92
C VAL A 444 38.52 -5.10 23.94
N GLU A 445 37.53 -4.20 23.82
CA GLU A 445 37.77 -2.74 23.84
C GLU A 445 38.40 -2.28 25.18
N GLN A 446 37.94 -2.81 26.30
CA GLN A 446 38.48 -2.47 27.62
C GLN A 446 39.95 -2.97 27.79
N ILE A 447 40.23 -4.16 27.32
CA ILE A 447 41.62 -4.70 27.34
C ILE A 447 42.52 -3.83 26.46
N GLU A 448 42.11 -3.46 25.23
CA GLU A 448 42.86 -2.59 24.33
C GLU A 448 43.07 -1.17 24.91
N LYS A 449 42.05 -0.56 25.52
CA LYS A 449 42.14 0.73 26.23
C LYS A 449 43.12 0.69 27.41
N ASN A 450 43.06 -0.36 28.21
CA ASN A 450 43.99 -0.52 29.36
C ASN A 450 45.41 -0.68 28.87
N HIS A 451 45.65 -1.39 27.79
CA HIS A 451 46.96 -1.58 27.16
C HIS A 451 47.54 -0.24 26.65
N ARG A 452 46.75 0.56 25.94
CA ARG A 452 47.15 1.90 25.48
C ARG A 452 47.47 2.82 26.67
N ARG A 453 46.67 2.83 27.71
CA ARG A 453 46.89 3.65 28.95
C ARG A 453 48.16 3.28 29.66
N LYS A 454 48.58 2.01 29.62
CA LYS A 454 49.85 1.56 30.23
C LYS A 454 51.07 2.16 29.51
N TRP A 455 51.11 2.17 28.21
CA TRP A 455 52.17 2.77 27.44
C TRP A 455 52.26 4.29 27.62
N ILE A 456 51.13 4.96 27.63
CA ILE A 456 51.07 6.42 27.88
C ILE A 456 51.61 6.74 29.25
N ARG A 457 51.22 5.99 30.31
CA ARG A 457 51.72 6.19 31.67
C ARG A 457 53.22 6.04 31.80
N VAL A 458 53.83 5.09 31.08
CA VAL A 458 55.27 4.95 31.04
C VAL A 458 55.94 6.13 30.34
N GLY A 459 55.40 6.56 29.20
CA GLY A 459 55.90 7.73 28.49
C GLY A 459 55.83 9.01 29.35
N VAL A 460 54.67 9.23 30.03
CA VAL A 460 54.52 10.37 30.94
C VAL A 460 55.51 10.35 32.09
N ARG A 461 55.71 9.17 32.73
CA ARG A 461 56.69 9.06 33.84
C ARG A 461 58.13 9.34 33.38
N THR A 462 58.50 8.92 32.20
CA THR A 462 59.85 9.21 31.63
C THR A 462 60.03 10.63 31.22
N ALA A 463 58.97 11.37 30.85
CA ALA A 463 59.01 12.78 30.51
C ALA A 463 58.97 13.71 31.74
N LEU A 464 58.36 13.29 32.85
CA LEU A 464 58.24 14.11 34.07
C LEU A 464 59.60 14.46 34.72
N ILE A 465 60.54 13.50 34.72
CA ILE A 465 61.85 13.73 35.37
C ILE A 465 62.63 14.86 34.65
N PRO A 466 62.83 14.83 33.32
CA PRO A 466 63.50 15.93 32.63
C PRO A 466 62.73 17.25 32.75
N LEU A 467 61.39 17.22 32.76
CA LEU A 467 60.57 18.41 32.86
C LEU A 467 60.76 19.09 34.24
N ILE A 468 60.80 18.32 35.34
CA ILE A 468 61.08 18.81 36.68
C ILE A 468 62.48 19.44 36.77
N ILE A 469 63.48 18.79 36.17
CA ILE A 469 64.85 19.29 36.14
C ILE A 469 64.90 20.64 35.39
N VAL A 470 64.23 20.76 34.27
CA VAL A 470 64.13 22.01 33.51
C VAL A 470 63.42 23.09 34.29
N CYS A 471 62.31 22.78 34.99
CA CYS A 471 61.63 23.72 35.84
C CYS A 471 62.52 24.26 36.96
N VAL A 472 63.26 23.36 37.63
CA VAL A 472 64.22 23.73 38.69
C VAL A 472 65.31 24.61 38.15
N VAL A 473 65.89 24.26 36.97
CA VAL A 473 66.93 25.07 36.30
C VAL A 473 66.37 26.44 35.93
N CYS A 474 65.14 26.52 35.39
CA CYS A 474 64.47 27.79 35.08
C CYS A 474 64.23 28.63 36.35
N ILE A 475 63.80 28.03 37.45
CA ILE A 475 63.58 28.76 38.73
C ILE A 475 64.90 29.33 39.23
N ILE A 476 65.99 28.63 39.12
CA ILE A 476 67.30 29.08 39.58
C ILE A 476 67.93 30.06 38.59
N TYR A 477 67.86 29.78 37.29
CA TYR A 477 68.54 30.57 36.25
C TYR A 477 67.81 31.84 35.86
N MET A 478 66.48 31.87 35.86
CA MET A 478 65.74 33.06 35.45
C MET A 478 65.95 34.28 36.33
N PRO A 479 66.02 34.19 37.67
CA PRO A 479 66.40 35.32 38.50
C PRO A 479 67.79 35.83 38.25
N VAL A 480 68.78 34.91 38.00
CA VAL A 480 70.17 35.26 37.67
C VAL A 480 70.25 35.91 36.29
N ALA A 481 69.51 35.44 35.29
CA ALA A 481 69.40 35.99 33.95
C ALA A 481 68.74 37.37 34.01
N TYR A 482 67.68 37.54 34.82
CA TYR A 482 66.99 38.83 35.03
C TYR A 482 67.94 39.87 35.64
N MET A 483 68.73 39.50 36.68
CA MET A 483 69.74 40.37 37.25
C MET A 483 70.85 40.75 36.25
N ARG A 484 71.21 39.86 35.29
CA ARG A 484 72.17 40.16 34.23
C ARG A 484 71.56 41.01 33.09
N MET A 485 70.30 40.84 32.77
CA MET A 485 69.58 41.65 31.80
C MET A 485 69.46 43.10 32.22
N THR A 486 69.27 43.40 33.52
CA THR A 486 69.24 44.72 34.07
C THR A 486 70.62 45.43 34.01
N LYS A 487 71.71 44.71 33.75
CA LYS A 487 73.09 45.23 33.56
C LYS A 487 73.52 45.18 32.08
N GLY A 488 72.62 45.05 31.12
CA GLY A 488 72.87 45.21 29.68
C GLY A 488 73.66 44.12 28.98
N ALA A 489 73.78 42.92 29.55
CA ALA A 489 74.75 41.93 29.07
C ALA A 489 74.22 40.65 28.43
N VAL A 490 72.88 40.42 28.24
CA VAL A 490 72.43 39.18 27.58
C VAL A 490 71.12 39.34 26.80
N SER A 491 71.21 39.22 25.49
CA SER A 491 70.06 39.05 24.62
C SER A 491 69.98 37.56 24.19
N GLY A 492 68.88 36.93 24.29
CA GLY A 492 68.54 35.67 23.56
C GLY A 492 68.53 34.35 24.31
N ALA A 493 69.21 34.18 25.44
CA ALA A 493 69.31 32.88 26.11
C ALA A 493 68.09 32.47 26.97
N ALA A 494 67.26 33.43 27.40
CA ALA A 494 66.16 33.17 28.35
C ALA A 494 64.97 32.41 27.72
N GLY A 495 64.79 32.52 26.40
CA GLY A 495 63.67 31.80 25.70
C GLY A 495 64.07 30.42 25.19
N VAL A 496 65.38 30.17 25.00
CA VAL A 496 65.89 28.92 24.42
C VAL A 496 65.83 27.75 25.42
N ILE A 497 66.12 28.02 26.72
CA ILE A 497 66.16 26.97 27.77
C ILE A 497 64.81 26.27 27.98
N PRO A 498 63.66 27.00 28.10
CA PRO A 498 62.37 26.34 28.22
C PRO A 498 61.99 25.53 26.97
N PHE A 499 62.33 26.05 25.75
CA PHE A 499 62.03 25.38 24.49
C PHE A 499 62.84 24.09 24.33
N VAL A 500 64.13 24.12 24.60
CA VAL A 500 65.01 22.93 24.58
C VAL A 500 64.55 21.93 25.64
N GLY A 501 64.15 22.36 26.82
CA GLY A 501 63.62 21.50 27.87
C GLY A 501 62.31 20.80 27.47
N PHE A 502 61.40 21.54 26.80
CA PHE A 502 60.17 20.96 26.25
C PHE A 502 60.47 19.91 25.18
N MET A 503 61.42 20.20 24.27
CA MET A 503 61.83 19.27 23.23
C MET A 503 62.45 18.01 23.81
N ILE A 504 63.30 18.13 24.86
CA ILE A 504 63.89 16.99 25.56
C ILE A 504 62.81 16.16 26.26
N SER A 505 61.82 16.80 26.89
CA SER A 505 60.71 16.09 27.55
C SER A 505 59.81 15.34 26.53
N ALA A 506 59.56 15.98 25.36
CA ALA A 506 58.84 15.30 24.27
C ALA A 506 59.61 14.09 23.70
N LEU A 507 60.94 14.25 23.53
CA LEU A 507 61.80 13.17 23.10
C LEU A 507 61.83 12.00 24.14
N CYS A 508 61.95 12.30 25.42
CA CYS A 508 61.90 11.34 26.49
C CYS A 508 60.56 10.61 26.58
N PHE A 509 59.44 11.33 26.30
CA PHE A 509 58.13 10.70 26.17
C PHE A 509 58.09 9.70 25.04
N ALA A 510 58.57 10.12 23.84
CA ALA A 510 58.61 9.26 22.65
C ALA A 510 59.51 8.03 22.87
N ILE A 511 60.67 8.22 23.50
CA ILE A 511 61.60 7.11 23.82
C ILE A 511 60.99 6.18 24.86
N GLY A 512 60.40 6.70 25.93
CA GLY A 512 59.73 5.89 26.97
C GLY A 512 58.56 5.10 26.45
N TYR A 513 57.74 5.74 25.60
CA TYR A 513 56.66 5.07 24.89
C TYR A 513 57.20 3.98 23.94
N GLY A 514 58.20 4.32 23.14
CA GLY A 514 58.84 3.40 22.21
C GLY A 514 59.50 2.19 22.90
N ILE A 515 60.23 2.40 24.01
CA ILE A 515 60.85 1.33 24.80
C ILE A 515 59.79 0.41 25.40
N SER A 516 58.70 0.96 25.92
CA SER A 516 57.61 0.14 26.47
C SER A 516 56.98 -0.73 25.37
N ARG A 517 56.73 -0.14 24.21
CA ARG A 517 56.20 -0.84 23.04
C ARG A 517 57.22 -1.90 22.51
N TYR A 518 58.51 -1.54 22.44
CA TYR A 518 59.57 -2.45 21.99
C TYR A 518 59.73 -3.64 22.95
N ARG A 519 59.68 -3.40 24.27
CA ARG A 519 59.75 -4.48 25.26
C ARG A 519 58.58 -5.45 25.12
N ASP A 520 57.39 -4.96 24.87
CA ASP A 520 56.23 -5.82 24.59
C ASP A 520 56.42 -6.64 23.30
N VAL A 521 56.93 -6.00 22.23
CA VAL A 521 57.24 -6.69 20.96
C VAL A 521 58.39 -7.72 21.11
N ARG A 522 59.46 -7.39 21.90
CA ARG A 522 60.60 -8.29 22.14
C ARG A 522 60.19 -9.48 23.01
N ARG A 523 59.33 -9.28 24.04
CA ARG A 523 58.74 -10.37 24.80
C ARG A 523 57.90 -11.28 23.91
N LYS A 524 57.20 -10.72 22.96
CA LYS A 524 56.46 -11.49 21.94
C LYS A 524 57.37 -12.38 21.10
N LYS A 525 58.58 -11.89 20.75
CA LYS A 525 59.60 -12.68 20.01
C LYS A 525 60.29 -13.76 20.85
N GLN A 526 60.49 -13.52 22.16
CA GLN A 526 61.25 -14.45 23.02
C GLN A 526 60.37 -15.53 23.66
N THR A 527 59.09 -15.27 23.95
CA THR A 527 58.17 -16.20 24.62
C THR A 527 57.09 -16.76 23.69
N GLY A 528 57.17 -16.44 22.42
CA GLY A 528 56.12 -16.80 21.43
C GLY A 528 54.79 -16.11 21.63
N LYS A 529 54.43 -15.67 22.85
CA LYS A 529 53.20 -14.91 23.14
C LYS A 529 53.38 -14.09 24.41
N SER A 530 53.17 -12.77 24.37
CA SER A 530 53.00 -11.97 25.60
C SER A 530 51.68 -12.39 26.26
N PRO A 531 51.64 -12.56 27.61
CA PRO A 531 50.42 -12.92 28.34
C PRO A 531 49.24 -12.02 28.00
N LEU A 532 49.51 -10.75 27.75
CA LEU A 532 48.49 -9.74 27.41
C LEU A 532 47.98 -9.85 25.95
N ASN A 533 48.86 -10.21 25.00
CA ASN A 533 48.46 -10.50 23.62
C ASN A 533 47.66 -11.82 23.55
N GLN A 534 47.98 -12.75 24.42
CA GLN A 534 47.24 -14.01 24.55
C GLN A 534 45.83 -13.76 25.10
N GLU A 535 45.67 -12.80 26.02
CA GLU A 535 44.36 -12.36 26.49
C GLU A 535 43.52 -11.68 25.39
N ILE A 536 44.12 -10.79 24.59
CA ILE A 536 43.49 -10.16 23.44
C ILE A 536 43.15 -11.20 22.37
N ASP A 537 44.09 -12.09 22.04
CA ASP A 537 43.85 -13.13 21.04
C ASP A 537 42.74 -14.10 21.47
N ASN A 538 42.70 -14.49 22.73
CA ASN A 538 41.63 -15.32 23.29
C ASN A 538 40.29 -14.59 23.26
N ALA A 539 40.27 -13.30 23.63
CA ALA A 539 39.05 -12.50 23.59
C ALA A 539 38.52 -12.26 22.16
N ARG A 540 39.43 -12.13 21.18
CA ARG A 540 39.07 -12.04 19.75
C ARG A 540 38.53 -13.35 19.20
N VAL A 541 39.12 -14.49 19.59
CA VAL A 541 38.60 -15.83 19.23
C VAL A 541 37.19 -16.00 19.79
N LEU A 542 36.97 -15.60 21.04
CA LEU A 542 35.63 -15.64 21.66
C LEU A 542 34.63 -14.73 20.90
N LEU A 543 35.06 -13.53 20.52
CA LEU A 543 34.27 -12.60 19.73
C LEU A 543 33.90 -13.17 18.36
N ASP A 544 34.85 -13.79 17.65
CA ASP A 544 34.59 -14.43 16.36
C ASP A 544 33.64 -15.63 16.48
N MET A 545 33.81 -16.42 17.56
CA MET A 545 32.89 -17.52 17.85
C MET A 545 31.43 -17.01 18.07
N TRP A 546 31.25 -15.96 18.86
CA TRP A 546 29.93 -15.39 19.07
C TRP A 546 29.36 -14.73 17.82
N ASN A 547 30.20 -14.09 17.00
CA ASN A 547 29.76 -13.52 15.72
C ASN A 547 29.22 -14.60 14.79
N LYS A 548 29.95 -15.71 14.62
CA LYS A 548 29.48 -16.86 13.84
C LYS A 548 28.17 -17.43 14.39
N LYS A 549 28.06 -17.53 15.73
CA LYS A 549 26.84 -18.03 16.36
C LYS A 549 25.64 -17.12 16.15
N VAL A 550 25.84 -15.81 16.19
CA VAL A 550 24.79 -14.81 15.87
C VAL A 550 24.35 -14.95 14.40
N ASP A 551 25.30 -15.12 13.47
CA ASP A 551 24.97 -15.27 12.04
C ASP A 551 24.21 -16.57 11.75
N GLU A 552 24.60 -17.69 12.42
CA GLU A 552 23.85 -18.95 12.32
C GLU A 552 22.41 -18.81 12.84
N LEU A 553 22.24 -18.19 14.01
CA LEU A 553 20.92 -18.00 14.61
C LEU A 553 20.05 -17.03 13.80
N ARG A 554 20.65 -16.00 13.16
CA ARG A 554 19.96 -15.11 12.23
C ARG A 554 19.43 -15.85 11.01
N LYS A 555 20.24 -16.73 10.41
CA LYS A 555 19.79 -17.57 9.29
C LYS A 555 18.60 -18.42 9.71
N LEU A 556 18.72 -19.11 10.83
CA LEU A 556 17.67 -19.97 11.36
C LEU A 556 16.37 -19.17 11.66
N ARG A 557 16.51 -18.00 12.27
CA ARG A 557 15.36 -17.09 12.51
C ARG A 557 14.71 -16.68 11.19
N ASN A 558 15.50 -16.29 10.17
CA ASN A 558 14.97 -15.86 8.88
C ASN A 558 14.23 -17.02 8.17
N GLU A 559 14.73 -18.25 8.28
CA GLU A 559 14.02 -19.44 7.79
C GLU A 559 12.68 -19.64 8.48
N TYR A 560 12.64 -19.52 9.81
CA TYR A 560 11.38 -19.63 10.57
C TYR A 560 10.44 -18.45 10.31
N GLN A 561 10.95 -17.23 10.08
CA GLN A 561 10.14 -16.08 9.69
C GLN A 561 9.49 -16.32 8.32
N GLU A 562 10.21 -16.90 7.36
CA GLU A 562 9.64 -17.23 6.07
C GLU A 562 8.57 -18.32 6.18
N MET A 563 8.81 -19.32 7.02
CA MET A 563 7.82 -20.36 7.32
C MET A 563 6.58 -19.79 8.01
N ASP A 564 6.72 -18.86 8.97
CA ASP A 564 5.58 -18.18 9.62
C ASP A 564 4.81 -17.30 8.65
N ARG A 565 5.49 -16.62 7.73
CA ARG A 565 4.86 -15.85 6.66
C ARG A 565 4.02 -16.76 5.75
N LYS A 566 4.56 -17.92 5.36
CA LYS A 566 3.80 -18.91 4.58
C LYS A 566 2.59 -19.43 5.35
N ARG A 567 2.76 -19.71 6.66
CA ARG A 567 1.66 -20.14 7.54
C ARG A 567 0.57 -19.08 7.68
N ARG A 568 0.93 -17.78 7.85
CA ARG A 568 -0.04 -16.69 7.91
C ARG A 568 -0.81 -16.56 6.60
N ASN A 569 -0.11 -16.56 5.46
CA ASN A 569 -0.76 -16.55 4.16
C ASN A 569 -1.70 -17.75 3.98
N ALA A 570 -1.29 -18.94 4.41
CA ALA A 570 -2.15 -20.12 4.38
C ALA A 570 -3.35 -19.99 5.32
N SER A 571 -3.18 -19.35 6.50
CA SER A 571 -4.27 -19.06 7.43
C SER A 571 -5.29 -18.08 6.85
N ASP A 572 -4.81 -17.02 6.17
CA ASP A 572 -5.68 -16.03 5.55
C ASP A 572 -6.46 -16.65 4.38
N VAL A 573 -5.78 -17.41 3.51
CA VAL A 573 -6.42 -18.15 2.41
C VAL A 573 -7.41 -19.18 2.94
N TYR A 574 -7.07 -19.89 4.03
CA TYR A 574 -7.98 -20.85 4.68
C TYR A 574 -9.22 -20.14 5.24
N SER A 575 -9.07 -19.00 5.91
CA SER A 575 -10.21 -18.27 6.49
C SER A 575 -11.17 -17.75 5.42
N GLU A 576 -10.64 -17.20 4.31
CA GLU A 576 -11.45 -16.77 3.17
C GLU A 576 -12.13 -17.93 2.47
N SER A 577 -11.39 -19.01 2.20
CA SER A 577 -11.95 -20.20 1.53
C SER A 577 -12.97 -20.91 2.40
N ARG A 578 -12.76 -20.93 3.72
CA ARG A 578 -13.71 -21.47 4.69
C ARG A 578 -15.04 -20.72 4.67
N GLN A 579 -15.01 -19.39 4.70
CA GLN A 579 -16.23 -18.58 4.66
C GLN A 579 -17.03 -18.82 3.39
N ARG A 580 -16.35 -18.91 2.23
CA ARG A 580 -16.98 -19.25 0.95
C ARG A 580 -17.53 -20.67 0.94
N ALA A 581 -16.78 -21.63 1.49
CA ALA A 581 -17.21 -23.01 1.59
C ALA A 581 -18.40 -23.22 2.54
N GLU A 582 -18.45 -22.49 3.66
CA GLU A 582 -19.61 -22.49 4.59
C GLU A 582 -20.88 -22.00 3.88
N THR A 583 -20.78 -20.95 3.05
CA THR A 583 -21.91 -20.49 2.22
C THR A 583 -22.36 -21.56 1.24
N CYS A 584 -21.43 -22.20 0.52
CA CYS A 584 -21.75 -23.33 -0.38
C CYS A 584 -22.38 -24.52 0.37
N ALA A 585 -21.84 -24.86 1.55
CA ALA A 585 -22.38 -25.95 2.37
C ALA A 585 -23.79 -25.63 2.87
N GLY A 586 -24.07 -24.38 3.23
CA GLY A 586 -25.41 -23.90 3.58
C GLY A 586 -26.38 -24.05 2.41
N GLU A 587 -25.97 -23.69 1.20
CA GLU A 587 -26.78 -23.86 -0.02
C GLU A 587 -27.01 -25.33 -0.36
N ILE A 588 -26.00 -26.19 -0.26
CA ILE A 588 -26.12 -27.62 -0.44
C ILE A 588 -27.13 -28.21 0.54
N LYS A 589 -27.05 -27.85 1.82
CA LYS A 589 -28.01 -28.28 2.85
C LYS A 589 -29.45 -27.83 2.53
N ARG A 590 -29.62 -26.62 2.06
CA ARG A 590 -30.92 -26.08 1.63
C ARG A 590 -31.47 -26.87 0.44
N ILE A 591 -30.63 -27.20 -0.54
CA ILE A 591 -30.99 -28.03 -1.70
C ILE A 591 -31.37 -29.44 -1.26
N ASP A 592 -30.64 -30.05 -0.31
CA ASP A 592 -30.93 -31.38 0.21
C ASP A 592 -32.32 -31.46 0.86
N ILE A 593 -32.66 -30.43 1.65
CA ILE A 593 -34.01 -30.32 2.25
C ILE A 593 -35.07 -30.20 1.17
N ALA A 594 -34.83 -29.35 0.15
CA ALA A 594 -35.75 -29.18 -0.97
C ALA A 594 -35.98 -30.52 -1.73
N ILE A 595 -34.92 -31.25 -2.05
CA ILE A 595 -35.00 -32.56 -2.72
C ILE A 595 -35.75 -33.58 -1.84
N LYS A 596 -35.45 -33.60 -0.54
CA LYS A 596 -36.15 -34.48 0.42
C LYS A 596 -37.62 -34.18 0.43
N THR A 597 -38.00 -32.90 0.56
CA THR A 597 -39.41 -32.46 0.54
C THR A 597 -40.12 -32.86 -0.76
N LEU A 598 -39.51 -32.60 -1.91
CA LEU A 598 -40.11 -32.97 -3.20
C LEU A 598 -40.26 -34.50 -3.38
N ASN A 599 -39.41 -35.29 -2.75
CA ASN A 599 -39.55 -36.75 -2.73
C ASN A 599 -40.70 -37.22 -1.84
N GLU A 600 -40.86 -36.60 -0.67
CA GLU A 600 -41.94 -36.95 0.29
C GLU A 600 -43.32 -36.58 -0.25
N TYR A 601 -43.44 -35.49 -0.99
CA TYR A 601 -44.70 -35.00 -1.55
C TYR A 601 -44.89 -35.36 -3.04
N LYS A 602 -44.13 -36.33 -3.55
CA LYS A 602 -44.40 -36.94 -4.86
C LYS A 602 -45.73 -37.70 -4.79
N GLN A 603 -46.59 -37.55 -5.81
CA GLN A 603 -47.80 -38.38 -5.86
C GLN A 603 -47.40 -39.87 -5.93
N ILE A 604 -47.91 -40.64 -4.95
CA ILE A 604 -47.87 -42.09 -5.02
C ILE A 604 -48.92 -42.45 -6.04
N GLN A 605 -48.51 -43.04 -7.18
CA GLN A 605 -49.40 -43.62 -8.18
C GLN A 605 -50.25 -44.71 -7.59
#